data_e0b63c56b5925326c166cadf7fab6113
#
_entry.id   e0b63c56b5925326c166cadf7fab6113
#
_cell.length_a   1.000
_cell.length_b   1.000
_cell.length_c   1.000
_cell.angle_alpha   90.00
_cell.angle_beta   90.00
_cell.angle_gamma   90.00
#
_symmetry.space_group_name_H-M   'P 1'
#
loop_
_entity.id
_entity.type
_entity.pdbx_description
1 polymer ?
#
loop_
_entity_poly.entity_id
_entity_poly.type
_entity_poly.pdbx_seq_one_letter_code
_entity_poly.pdbx_strand_id
1 'polypeptide(L)'
;IDVIARLDEFDWAIFVSPNAVNKAMKLITKHHSIFPKQLKIAVVGKGSADALKRYGINEALVPTDQFDSEALLELNELQNMKGKRVVIFRGNGGRQLLGDTLIQRGAIVEYATCYQRGKPTADTTPLLTAWSQNPIHAVIITSSEGLHNLFDIIGSLGQQLLKLTPIFTVHE
;
A
#
# COMPACT_ATOMS: atom_id res chain seq x y z
N ILE A 1 -15.64 -6.35 -1.60
CA ILE A 1 -16.29 -6.72 -2.89
C ILE A 1 -17.47 -5.79 -3.15
N ASP A 2 -18.26 -5.49 -2.16
CA ASP A 2 -19.44 -4.61 -2.27
C ASP A 2 -19.10 -3.20 -2.81
N VAL A 3 -18.05 -2.57 -2.31
CA VAL A 3 -17.56 -1.26 -2.78
C VAL A 3 -17.21 -1.26 -4.28
N ILE A 4 -16.66 -2.35 -4.80
CA ILE A 4 -16.26 -2.42 -6.21
C ILE A 4 -17.50 -2.42 -7.12
N ALA A 5 -18.56 -3.09 -6.72
CA ALA A 5 -19.82 -3.11 -7.49
C ALA A 5 -20.51 -1.73 -7.55
N ARG A 6 -20.19 -0.84 -6.59
CA ARG A 6 -20.77 0.50 -6.44
C ARG A 6 -19.78 1.64 -6.75
N LEU A 7 -18.75 1.39 -7.56
CA LEU A 7 -17.71 2.40 -7.86
C LEU A 7 -18.27 3.66 -8.53
N ASP A 8 -19.37 3.55 -9.23
CA ASP A 8 -20.09 4.66 -9.86
C ASP A 8 -20.78 5.60 -8.86
N GLU A 9 -20.95 5.17 -7.61
CA GLU A 9 -21.48 6.01 -6.53
C GLU A 9 -20.43 6.91 -5.88
N PHE A 10 -19.13 6.73 -6.18
CA PHE A 10 -18.05 7.48 -5.58
C PHE A 10 -17.59 8.64 -6.47
N ASP A 11 -17.20 9.75 -5.83
CA ASP A 11 -16.52 10.88 -6.47
C ASP A 11 -15.01 10.62 -6.60
N TRP A 12 -14.42 9.92 -5.61
CA TRP A 12 -12.98 9.69 -5.53
C TRP A 12 -12.63 8.25 -5.16
N ALA A 13 -11.62 7.72 -5.84
CA ALA A 13 -10.91 6.50 -5.46
C ALA A 13 -9.46 6.83 -5.10
N ILE A 14 -9.06 6.56 -3.87
CA ILE A 14 -7.70 6.81 -3.39
C ILE A 14 -6.98 5.49 -3.16
N PHE A 15 -5.79 5.33 -3.77
CA PHE A 15 -4.97 4.14 -3.58
C PHE A 15 -3.71 4.49 -2.77
N VAL A 16 -3.57 3.91 -1.59
CA VAL A 16 -2.49 4.25 -0.67
C VAL A 16 -1.15 3.58 -0.97
N SER A 17 -1.10 2.64 -1.92
CA SER A 17 0.12 1.91 -2.28
C SER A 17 0.00 1.23 -3.64
N PRO A 18 1.14 0.86 -4.28
CA PRO A 18 1.14 0.04 -5.50
C PRO A 18 0.43 -1.32 -5.31
N ASN A 19 0.53 -1.91 -4.11
CA ASN A 19 -0.18 -3.15 -3.79
C ASN A 19 -1.70 -2.94 -3.79
N ALA A 20 -2.18 -1.82 -3.23
CA ALA A 20 -3.60 -1.46 -3.26
C ALA A 20 -4.08 -1.33 -4.71
N VAL A 21 -3.33 -0.64 -5.57
CA VAL A 21 -3.64 -0.54 -7.01
C VAL A 21 -3.72 -1.93 -7.63
N ASN A 22 -2.65 -2.72 -7.54
CA ASN A 22 -2.58 -4.01 -8.23
C ASN A 22 -3.68 -5.00 -7.76
N LYS A 23 -4.04 -4.98 -6.48
CA LYS A 23 -5.08 -5.87 -5.94
C LYS A 23 -6.48 -5.38 -6.26
N ALA A 24 -6.76 -4.08 -6.09
CA ALA A 24 -8.06 -3.51 -6.38
C ALA A 24 -8.35 -3.53 -7.89
N MET A 25 -7.40 -3.13 -8.74
CA MET A 25 -7.61 -3.08 -10.19
C MET A 25 -7.91 -4.46 -10.78
N LYS A 26 -7.29 -5.54 -10.28
CA LYS A 26 -7.64 -6.91 -10.70
C LYS A 26 -9.10 -7.27 -10.44
N LEU A 27 -9.70 -6.73 -9.39
CA LEU A 27 -11.09 -6.95 -9.07
C LEU A 27 -12.00 -5.98 -9.84
N ILE A 28 -11.61 -4.72 -9.94
CA ILE A 28 -12.35 -3.68 -10.67
C ILE A 28 -12.50 -4.08 -12.14
N THR A 29 -11.42 -4.49 -12.80
CA THR A 29 -11.46 -4.89 -14.22
C THR A 29 -12.27 -6.16 -14.49
N LYS A 30 -12.54 -6.97 -13.46
CA LYS A 30 -13.45 -8.13 -13.58
C LYS A 30 -14.92 -7.74 -13.48
N HIS A 31 -15.23 -6.67 -12.72
CA HIS A 31 -16.61 -6.24 -12.47
C HIS A 31 -17.04 -5.11 -13.41
N HIS A 32 -16.11 -4.26 -13.82
CA HIS A 32 -16.39 -3.12 -14.69
C HIS A 32 -15.59 -3.26 -15.99
N SER A 33 -16.30 -3.36 -17.11
CA SER A 33 -15.68 -3.35 -18.44
C SER A 33 -15.07 -1.99 -18.78
N ILE A 34 -15.61 -0.91 -18.19
CA ILE A 34 -15.15 0.47 -18.35
C ILE A 34 -15.08 1.09 -16.97
N PHE A 35 -13.96 1.74 -16.67
CA PHE A 35 -13.78 2.49 -15.41
C PHE A 35 -14.75 3.69 -15.39
N PRO A 36 -15.45 3.97 -14.26
CA PRO A 36 -16.41 5.08 -14.20
C PRO A 36 -15.74 6.41 -14.54
N LYS A 37 -16.19 7.09 -15.60
CA LYS A 37 -15.56 8.33 -16.11
C LYS A 37 -15.58 9.49 -15.11
N GLN A 38 -16.60 9.54 -14.24
CA GLN A 38 -16.76 10.59 -13.24
C GLN A 38 -15.87 10.36 -12.00
N LEU A 39 -15.34 9.14 -11.81
CA LEU A 39 -14.55 8.78 -10.64
C LEU A 39 -13.15 9.37 -10.77
N LYS A 40 -12.85 10.34 -9.93
CA LYS A 40 -11.50 10.91 -9.82
C LYS A 40 -10.58 9.97 -9.06
N ILE A 41 -9.34 9.92 -9.46
CA ILE A 41 -8.35 9.02 -8.85
C ILE A 41 -7.26 9.82 -8.19
N ALA A 42 -6.90 9.42 -6.98
CA ALA A 42 -5.74 9.95 -6.27
C ALA A 42 -4.84 8.82 -5.75
N VAL A 43 -3.55 9.10 -5.65
CA VAL A 43 -2.55 8.18 -5.13
C VAL A 43 -1.57 8.90 -4.21
N VAL A 44 -1.08 8.19 -3.20
CA VAL A 44 -0.13 8.74 -2.25
C VAL A 44 1.26 8.93 -2.86
N GLY A 45 1.63 8.17 -3.89
CA GLY A 45 2.98 8.27 -4.43
C GLY A 45 3.16 7.78 -5.87
N LYS A 46 4.29 8.15 -6.46
CA LYS A 46 4.66 7.85 -7.88
C LYS A 46 4.54 6.37 -8.23
N GLY A 47 4.99 5.47 -7.35
CA GLY A 47 4.89 4.02 -7.60
C GLY A 47 3.45 3.53 -7.77
N SER A 48 2.48 4.17 -7.09
CA SER A 48 1.05 3.88 -7.28
C SER A 48 0.52 4.47 -8.59
N ALA A 49 0.97 5.66 -8.97
CA ALA A 49 0.64 6.26 -10.27
C ALA A 49 1.17 5.39 -11.42
N ASP A 50 2.41 4.93 -11.35
CA ASP A 50 3.00 4.04 -12.36
C ASP A 50 2.30 2.67 -12.41
N ALA A 51 1.82 2.17 -11.27
CA ALA A 51 1.00 0.96 -11.25
C ALA A 51 -0.34 1.16 -11.97
N LEU A 52 -0.99 2.33 -11.83
CA LEU A 52 -2.25 2.67 -12.51
C LEU A 52 -2.09 2.77 -14.04
N LYS A 53 -0.96 3.29 -14.52
CA LYS A 53 -0.65 3.38 -15.97
C LYS A 53 -0.70 2.01 -16.66
N ARG A 54 -0.34 0.92 -15.96
CA ARG A 54 -0.43 -0.45 -16.50
C ARG A 54 -1.87 -0.89 -16.76
N TYR A 55 -2.84 -0.21 -16.18
CA TYR A 55 -4.27 -0.43 -16.38
C TYR A 55 -4.91 0.65 -17.28
N GLY A 56 -4.08 1.45 -17.96
CA GLY A 56 -4.55 2.51 -18.87
C GLY A 56 -5.02 3.78 -18.16
N ILE A 57 -4.80 3.91 -16.86
CA ILE A 57 -5.18 5.11 -16.08
C ILE A 57 -3.95 6.02 -15.97
N ASN A 58 -3.95 7.09 -16.76
CA ASN A 58 -2.82 8.03 -16.84
C ASN A 58 -3.03 9.30 -16.01
N GLU A 59 -4.28 9.61 -15.69
CA GLU A 59 -4.65 10.81 -14.95
C GLU A 59 -5.03 10.45 -13.51
N ALA A 60 -4.06 10.54 -12.62
CA ALA A 60 -4.29 10.40 -11.19
C ALA A 60 -3.66 11.59 -10.47
N LEU A 61 -4.38 12.13 -9.49
CA LEU A 61 -3.85 13.15 -8.60
C LEU A 61 -2.74 12.52 -7.74
N VAL A 62 -1.55 13.12 -7.78
CA VAL A 62 -0.37 12.63 -7.05
C VAL A 62 0.41 13.82 -6.50
N PRO A 63 0.90 13.78 -5.26
CA PRO A 63 1.77 14.81 -4.71
C PRO A 63 3.07 14.93 -5.52
N THR A 64 3.66 16.13 -5.56
CA THR A 64 4.87 16.42 -6.37
C THR A 64 6.17 16.22 -5.61
N ASP A 65 6.21 16.65 -4.35
CA ASP A 65 7.46 16.79 -3.57
C ASP A 65 7.66 15.68 -2.54
N GLN A 66 6.64 15.43 -1.73
CA GLN A 66 6.62 14.34 -0.75
C GLN A 66 5.54 13.33 -1.11
N PHE A 67 5.81 12.04 -0.85
CA PHE A 67 4.93 10.95 -1.27
C PHE A 67 4.34 10.26 -0.04
N ASP A 68 3.54 11.02 0.70
CA ASP A 68 2.82 10.58 1.89
C ASP A 68 1.37 11.07 1.91
N SER A 69 0.62 10.69 2.94
CA SER A 69 -0.78 11.07 3.08
C SER A 69 -0.94 12.55 3.38
N GLU A 70 0.03 13.14 4.06
CA GLU A 70 0.08 14.55 4.42
C GLU A 70 0.15 15.42 3.16
N ALA A 71 1.13 15.15 2.31
CA ALA A 71 1.30 15.88 1.05
C ALA A 71 0.12 15.69 0.10
N LEU A 72 -0.48 14.49 0.06
CA LEU A 72 -1.71 14.28 -0.72
C LEU A 72 -2.85 15.15 -0.20
N LEU A 73 -3.00 15.27 1.12
CA LEU A 73 -4.03 16.07 1.75
C LEU A 73 -3.83 17.59 1.57
N GLU A 74 -2.62 18.06 1.25
CA GLU A 74 -2.32 19.47 0.97
C GLU A 74 -2.79 19.92 -0.41
N LEU A 75 -3.07 18.99 -1.32
CA LEU A 75 -3.52 19.33 -2.67
C LEU A 75 -4.89 20.02 -2.65
N ASN A 76 -5.05 21.04 -3.49
CA ASN A 76 -6.24 21.88 -3.54
C ASN A 76 -7.53 21.11 -3.81
N GLU A 77 -7.45 20.06 -4.63
CA GLU A 77 -8.57 19.21 -5.02
C GLU A 77 -9.19 18.47 -3.84
N LEU A 78 -8.43 18.26 -2.76
CA LEU A 78 -8.87 17.55 -1.57
C LEU A 78 -9.20 18.49 -0.38
N GLN A 79 -9.16 19.82 -0.57
CA GLN A 79 -9.47 20.77 0.50
C GLN A 79 -10.99 20.87 0.78
N ASN A 80 -11.81 20.88 -0.26
CA ASN A 80 -13.27 20.95 -0.11
C ASN A 80 -13.90 19.61 -0.50
N MET A 81 -14.17 18.80 0.52
CA MET A 81 -14.70 17.44 0.35
C MET A 81 -16.14 17.30 0.83
N LYS A 82 -16.82 18.42 1.10
CA LYS A 82 -18.20 18.40 1.62
C LYS A 82 -19.15 17.61 0.73
N GLY A 83 -19.73 16.55 1.30
CA GLY A 83 -20.67 15.66 0.62
C GLY A 83 -20.05 14.72 -0.42
N LYS A 84 -18.72 14.73 -0.60
CA LYS A 84 -18.02 13.83 -1.53
C LYS A 84 -17.93 12.42 -0.98
N ARG A 85 -18.25 11.45 -1.80
CA ARG A 85 -18.07 10.03 -1.48
C ARG A 85 -16.68 9.57 -1.91
N VAL A 86 -15.91 9.05 -0.98
CA VAL A 86 -14.50 8.66 -1.19
C VAL A 86 -14.32 7.19 -0.81
N VAL A 87 -13.77 6.40 -1.71
CA VAL A 87 -13.28 5.07 -1.37
C VAL A 87 -11.77 5.08 -1.24
N ILE A 88 -11.24 4.54 -0.14
CA ILE A 88 -9.80 4.40 0.11
C ILE A 88 -9.42 2.92 0.02
N PHE A 89 -8.70 2.56 -1.04
CA PHE A 89 -8.14 1.22 -1.24
C PHE A 89 -6.84 1.07 -0.46
N ARG A 90 -6.81 0.13 0.49
CA ARG A 90 -5.68 -0.05 1.42
C ARG A 90 -5.46 -1.52 1.81
N GLY A 91 -4.38 -1.80 2.53
CA GLY A 91 -4.19 -3.04 3.26
C GLY A 91 -4.92 -3.03 4.60
N ASN A 92 -4.93 -4.17 5.29
CA ASN A 92 -5.35 -4.24 6.68
C ASN A 92 -4.43 -3.38 7.55
N GLY A 93 -4.99 -2.60 8.44
CA GLY A 93 -4.24 -1.65 9.27
C GLY A 93 -3.70 -0.44 8.49
N GLY A 94 -2.76 0.28 9.11
CA GLY A 94 -2.16 1.49 8.58
C GLY A 94 -2.78 2.77 9.15
N ARG A 95 -2.19 3.93 8.78
CA ARG A 95 -2.56 5.24 9.35
C ARG A 95 -4.00 5.61 8.98
N GLN A 96 -4.71 6.17 9.95
CA GLN A 96 -6.09 6.65 9.77
C GLN A 96 -6.13 8.10 9.25
N LEU A 97 -5.01 8.82 9.32
CA LEU A 97 -4.89 10.26 9.04
C LEU A 97 -5.61 10.69 7.76
N LEU A 98 -5.41 9.95 6.65
CA LEU A 98 -6.01 10.31 5.37
C LEU A 98 -7.54 10.31 5.44
N GLY A 99 -8.13 9.24 5.95
CA GLY A 99 -9.59 9.15 6.05
C GLY A 99 -10.17 10.10 7.07
N ASP A 100 -9.55 10.22 8.25
CA ASP A 100 -10.03 11.10 9.31
C ASP A 100 -10.03 12.57 8.85
N THR A 101 -8.97 13.01 8.15
CA THR A 101 -8.90 14.37 7.61
C THR A 101 -9.95 14.60 6.52
N LEU A 102 -10.17 13.64 5.63
CA LEU A 102 -11.21 13.78 4.61
C LEU A 102 -12.61 13.85 5.22
N ILE A 103 -12.87 13.05 6.26
CA ILE A 103 -14.14 13.12 7.03
C ILE A 103 -14.29 14.49 7.70
N GLN A 104 -13.24 15.02 8.33
CA GLN A 104 -13.26 16.38 8.91
C GLN A 104 -13.55 17.46 7.86
N ARG A 105 -13.14 17.24 6.60
CA ARG A 105 -13.44 18.11 5.45
C ARG A 105 -14.83 17.86 4.85
N GLY A 106 -15.64 17.00 5.48
CA GLY A 106 -17.03 16.74 5.10
C GLY A 106 -17.24 15.62 4.09
N ALA A 107 -16.24 14.79 3.81
CA ALA A 107 -16.37 13.60 2.96
C ALA A 107 -17.09 12.44 3.68
N ILE A 108 -17.74 11.60 2.88
CA ILE A 108 -18.23 10.28 3.28
C ILE A 108 -17.19 9.27 2.83
N VAL A 109 -16.44 8.69 3.77
CA VAL A 109 -15.29 7.81 3.47
C VAL A 109 -15.64 6.36 3.72
N GLU A 110 -15.37 5.49 2.72
CA GLU A 110 -15.42 4.05 2.84
C GLU A 110 -14.02 3.46 2.61
N TYR A 111 -13.64 2.46 3.43
CA TYR A 111 -12.38 1.74 3.27
C TYR A 111 -12.58 0.41 2.56
N ALA A 112 -11.79 0.20 1.51
CA ALA A 112 -11.71 -1.07 0.79
C ALA A 112 -10.39 -1.77 1.10
N THR A 113 -10.42 -2.75 2.01
CA THR A 113 -9.25 -3.58 2.31
C THR A 113 -9.03 -4.59 1.19
N CYS A 114 -8.00 -4.39 0.37
CA CYS A 114 -7.71 -5.21 -0.80
C CYS A 114 -6.56 -6.21 -0.59
N TYR A 115 -5.79 -6.11 0.48
CA TYR A 115 -4.75 -7.08 0.84
C TYR A 115 -4.51 -7.10 2.35
N GLN A 116 -3.97 -8.19 2.81
CA GLN A 116 -3.52 -8.32 4.20
C GLN A 116 -2.00 -8.36 4.24
N ARG A 117 -1.43 -7.65 5.20
CA ARG A 117 -0.05 -7.83 5.62
C ARG A 117 -0.05 -8.88 6.71
N GLY A 118 0.91 -9.75 6.66
CA GLY A 118 1.04 -10.81 7.66
C GLY A 118 2.42 -11.43 7.61
N LYS A 119 2.73 -12.15 8.65
CA LYS A 119 3.95 -12.94 8.76
C LYS A 119 3.95 -14.03 7.70
N PRO A 120 5.01 -14.19 6.91
CA PRO A 120 5.11 -15.28 5.96
C PRO A 120 5.06 -16.64 6.67
N THR A 121 4.40 -17.62 6.06
CA THR A 121 4.35 -19.01 6.52
C THR A 121 5.30 -19.90 5.73
N ALA A 122 6.24 -19.30 4.99
CA ALA A 122 7.18 -20.01 4.16
C ALA A 122 8.14 -20.89 5.00
N ASP A 123 8.51 -22.05 4.46
CA ASP A 123 9.57 -22.86 5.01
C ASP A 123 10.91 -22.11 4.91
N THR A 124 11.56 -21.89 6.03
CA THR A 124 12.84 -21.18 6.12
C THR A 124 14.05 -22.11 6.02
N THR A 125 13.83 -23.41 5.99
CA THR A 125 14.92 -24.41 5.91
C THR A 125 15.88 -24.17 4.75
N PRO A 126 15.42 -23.88 3.51
CA PRO A 126 16.34 -23.60 2.39
C PRO A 126 17.21 -22.36 2.63
N LEU A 127 16.63 -21.30 3.22
CA LEU A 127 17.37 -20.09 3.56
C LEU A 127 18.44 -20.38 4.62
N LEU A 128 18.08 -21.05 5.70
CA LEU A 128 19.00 -21.37 6.80
C LEU A 128 20.12 -22.31 6.35
N THR A 129 19.80 -23.28 5.51
CA THR A 129 20.80 -24.19 4.92
C THR A 129 21.79 -23.41 4.05
N ALA A 130 21.30 -22.55 3.17
CA ALA A 130 22.16 -21.71 2.33
C ALA A 130 23.02 -20.76 3.17
N TRP A 131 22.46 -20.16 4.22
CA TRP A 131 23.15 -19.23 5.11
C TRP A 131 24.25 -19.90 5.95
N SER A 132 24.01 -21.15 6.38
CA SER A 132 25.02 -21.91 7.11
C SER A 132 26.16 -22.45 6.22
N GLN A 133 25.89 -22.72 4.96
CA GLN A 133 26.88 -23.24 4.00
C GLN A 133 27.70 -22.13 3.33
N ASN A 134 27.09 -20.99 3.06
CA ASN A 134 27.71 -19.85 2.40
C ASN A 134 27.36 -18.56 3.15
N PRO A 135 28.35 -17.71 3.47
CA PRO A 135 28.09 -16.48 4.22
C PRO A 135 27.19 -15.54 3.40
N ILE A 136 26.09 -15.13 4.01
CA ILE A 136 25.34 -13.97 3.52
C ILE A 136 26.10 -12.73 3.98
N HIS A 137 26.55 -11.92 3.04
CA HIS A 137 27.41 -10.77 3.32
C HIS A 137 26.63 -9.54 3.78
N ALA A 138 25.35 -9.45 3.46
CA ALA A 138 24.49 -8.36 3.87
C ALA A 138 23.01 -8.73 3.80
N VAL A 139 22.21 -8.15 4.70
CA VAL A 139 20.75 -8.22 4.67
C VAL A 139 20.20 -6.81 4.51
N ILE A 140 19.33 -6.59 3.53
CA ILE A 140 18.66 -5.30 3.31
C ILE A 140 17.24 -5.37 3.85
N ILE A 141 16.92 -4.50 4.77
CA ILE A 141 15.62 -4.40 5.43
C ILE A 141 14.94 -3.10 5.01
N THR A 142 13.77 -3.22 4.41
CA THR A 142 13.01 -2.07 3.87
C THR A 142 11.89 -1.60 4.79
N SER A 143 11.65 -2.30 5.91
CA SER A 143 10.64 -1.90 6.91
C SER A 143 10.87 -2.57 8.26
N SER A 144 10.50 -1.91 9.36
CA SER A 144 10.56 -2.47 10.71
C SER A 144 9.72 -3.76 10.84
N GLU A 145 8.52 -3.80 10.22
CA GLU A 145 7.68 -5.00 10.18
C GLU A 145 8.41 -6.17 9.49
N GLY A 146 9.12 -5.88 8.39
CA GLY A 146 9.92 -6.87 7.67
C GLY A 146 11.04 -7.45 8.53
N LEU A 147 11.72 -6.63 9.34
CA LEU A 147 12.74 -7.06 10.28
C LEU A 147 12.15 -7.96 11.37
N HIS A 148 11.06 -7.54 11.99
CA HIS A 148 10.40 -8.35 13.02
C HIS A 148 9.93 -9.69 12.46
N ASN A 149 9.29 -9.68 11.30
CA ASN A 149 8.85 -10.91 10.64
C ASN A 149 10.02 -11.84 10.32
N LEU A 150 11.12 -11.30 9.75
CA LEU A 150 12.33 -12.09 9.49
C LEU A 150 12.86 -12.72 10.78
N PHE A 151 13.08 -11.89 11.81
CA PHE A 151 13.61 -12.34 13.10
C PHE A 151 12.78 -13.48 13.71
N ASP A 152 11.47 -13.37 13.61
CA ASP A 152 10.54 -14.37 14.13
C ASP A 152 10.55 -15.69 13.35
N ILE A 153 10.61 -15.64 11.99
CA ILE A 153 10.47 -16.85 11.17
C ILE A 153 11.76 -17.67 11.07
N ILE A 154 12.93 -17.04 11.22
CA ILE A 154 14.24 -17.73 11.09
C ILE A 154 14.62 -18.54 12.33
N GLY A 155 13.90 -18.42 13.44
CA GLY A 155 14.16 -19.16 14.66
C GLY A 155 15.55 -18.86 15.29
N SER A 156 15.91 -19.59 16.33
CA SER A 156 17.13 -19.33 17.11
C SER A 156 18.43 -19.40 16.29
N LEU A 157 18.54 -20.37 15.39
CA LEU A 157 19.71 -20.52 14.53
C LEU A 157 19.86 -19.32 13.59
N GLY A 158 18.79 -18.96 12.88
CA GLY A 158 18.81 -17.82 11.98
C GLY A 158 19.06 -16.49 12.69
N GLN A 159 18.56 -16.33 13.92
CA GLN A 159 18.81 -15.14 14.74
C GLN A 159 20.29 -15.00 15.11
N GLN A 160 20.99 -16.12 15.36
CA GLN A 160 22.44 -16.10 15.58
C GLN A 160 23.20 -15.68 14.33
N LEU A 161 22.83 -16.25 13.16
CA LEU A 161 23.42 -15.89 11.88
C LEU A 161 23.16 -14.42 11.54
N LEU A 162 21.94 -13.93 11.79
CA LEU A 162 21.56 -12.54 11.52
C LEU A 162 22.37 -11.55 12.36
N LYS A 163 22.67 -11.86 13.63
CA LYS A 163 23.51 -11.02 14.50
C LYS A 163 24.94 -10.85 14.00
N LEU A 164 25.43 -11.80 13.21
CA LEU A 164 26.77 -11.80 12.62
C LEU A 164 26.81 -11.22 11.20
N THR A 165 25.65 -10.85 10.66
CA THR A 165 25.53 -10.35 9.28
C THR A 165 25.22 -8.87 9.26
N PRO A 166 25.94 -8.05 8.48
CA PRO A 166 25.64 -6.63 8.31
C PRO A 166 24.21 -6.41 7.83
N ILE A 167 23.49 -5.50 8.50
CA ILE A 167 22.11 -5.15 8.15
C ILE A 167 22.09 -3.71 7.64
N PHE A 168 21.48 -3.51 6.47
CA PHE A 168 21.21 -2.19 5.90
C PHE A 168 19.72 -1.89 6.00
N THR A 169 19.39 -0.72 6.50
CA THR A 169 18.02 -0.23 6.65
C THR A 169 17.81 1.03 5.83
N VAL A 170 16.59 1.30 5.38
CA VAL A 170 16.23 2.53 4.67
C VAL A 170 15.91 3.69 5.62
N HIS A 171 15.71 3.39 6.91
CA HIS A 171 15.48 4.35 7.99
C HIS A 171 16.24 3.89 9.24
N GLU A 172 16.66 4.86 10.05
CA GLU A 172 17.22 4.60 11.39
C GLU A 172 16.15 4.12 12.38
#